data_f316add39eae869ee54fcfa9f2e0d30f
#
_entry.id   f316add39eae869ee54fcfa9f2e0d30f
#
_cell.length_a   1.000
_cell.length_b   1.000
_cell.length_c   1.000
_cell.angle_alpha   90.00
_cell.angle_beta   90.00
_cell.angle_gamma   90.00
#
_symmetry.space_group_name_H-M   'P 1'
#
loop_
_entity.id
_entity.type
_entity.pdbx_description
1 polymer ?
#
loop_
_entity_poly.entity_id
_entity_poly.type
_entity_poly.pdbx_seq_one_letter_code
_entity_poly.pdbx_strand_id
1 'polypeptide(L)' 'IDKINMVAELLYAEGSYKVQPLRQILLEKAYALFDYVEANGSTFSIDRCQKMEAMRQELGNKLSQID' A
#
# COMPACT_ATOMS: atom_id res chain seq x y z
N ILE A 1 -13.08 9.09 -4.53
CA ILE A 1 -12.36 8.61 -3.34
C ILE A 1 -12.66 7.16 -3.06
N ASP A 2 -13.96 6.81 -3.06
CA ASP A 2 -14.33 5.42 -2.78
C ASP A 2 -13.76 4.46 -3.81
N LYS A 3 -13.81 4.86 -5.09
CA LYS A 3 -13.27 4.01 -6.15
C LYS A 3 -11.76 3.88 -6.05
N ILE A 4 -11.09 4.97 -5.68
CA ILE A 4 -9.64 4.94 -5.52
C ILE A 4 -9.27 4.03 -4.35
N ASN A 5 -10.03 4.11 -3.26
CA ASN A 5 -9.78 3.24 -2.12
C ASN A 5 -9.98 1.77 -2.50
N MET A 6 -11.00 1.47 -3.30
CA MET A 6 -11.24 0.11 -3.75
C MET A 6 -10.09 -0.41 -4.60
N VAL A 7 -9.58 0.44 -5.50
CA VAL A 7 -8.44 0.05 -6.33
C VAL A 7 -7.21 -0.20 -5.47
N ALA A 8 -6.99 0.66 -4.47
CA ALA A 8 -5.86 0.49 -3.57
C ALA A 8 -5.95 -0.84 -2.81
N GLU A 9 -7.15 -1.17 -2.32
CA GLU A 9 -7.37 -2.44 -1.63
C GLU A 9 -7.10 -3.61 -2.54
N LEU A 10 -7.54 -3.50 -3.79
CA LEU A 10 -7.34 -4.55 -4.77
C LEU A 10 -5.86 -4.76 -5.07
N LEU A 11 -5.13 -3.66 -5.25
CA LEU A 11 -3.69 -3.74 -5.50
C LEU A 11 -2.95 -4.33 -4.31
N TYR A 12 -3.39 -3.97 -3.10
CA TYR A 12 -2.80 -4.55 -1.90
C TYR A 12 -3.01 -6.07 -1.87
N ALA A 13 -4.24 -6.50 -2.14
CA ALA A 13 -4.56 -7.92 -2.14
C ALA A 13 -3.77 -8.67 -3.20
N GLU A 14 -3.72 -8.11 -4.42
CA GLU A 14 -2.95 -8.71 -5.51
C GLU A 14 -1.47 -8.82 -5.14
N GLY A 15 -0.92 -7.74 -4.61
CA GLY A 15 0.49 -7.73 -4.24
C GLY A 15 0.81 -8.77 -3.18
N SER A 16 -0.12 -9.02 -2.28
CA SER A 16 0.09 -10.01 -1.21
C SER A 16 0.28 -11.42 -1.74
N TYR A 17 -0.24 -11.70 -2.93
CA TYR A 17 -0.13 -13.02 -3.53
C TYR A 17 1.06 -13.15 -4.48
N LYS A 18 1.72 -12.05 -4.81
CA LYS A 18 2.80 -12.09 -5.77
C LYS A 18 4.15 -12.21 -5.08
N VAL A 19 5.12 -12.72 -5.82
CA VAL A 19 6.52 -12.74 -5.37
C VAL A 19 7.23 -11.54 -5.97
N GLN A 20 8.39 -11.20 -5.41
CA GLN A 20 9.19 -10.11 -5.95
C GLN A 20 9.61 -10.42 -7.39
N PRO A 21 9.75 -9.44 -8.27
CA PRO A 21 9.61 -8.01 -8.00
C PRO A 21 8.18 -7.47 -8.13
N LEU A 22 7.23 -8.26 -8.62
CA LEU A 22 5.86 -7.80 -8.84
C LEU A 22 5.18 -7.38 -7.53
N ARG A 23 5.48 -8.09 -6.46
CA ARG A 23 4.92 -7.75 -5.16
C ARG A 23 5.26 -6.32 -4.77
N GLN A 24 6.52 -5.94 -4.91
CA GLN A 24 6.96 -4.60 -4.55
C GLN A 24 6.26 -3.54 -5.40
N ILE A 25 6.17 -3.79 -6.70
CA ILE A 25 5.55 -2.84 -7.62
C ILE A 25 4.09 -2.61 -7.24
N LEU A 26 3.35 -3.69 -6.98
CA LEU A 26 1.94 -3.58 -6.64
C LEU A 26 1.74 -2.92 -5.29
N LEU A 27 2.55 -3.25 -4.31
CA LEU A 27 2.44 -2.65 -2.99
C LEU A 27 2.79 -1.17 -3.02
N GLU A 28 3.77 -0.77 -3.83
CA GLU A 28 4.10 0.65 -3.97
C GLU A 28 2.92 1.43 -4.55
N LYS A 29 2.27 0.86 -5.55
CA LYS A 29 1.11 1.51 -6.13
C LYS A 29 -0.05 1.59 -5.15
N ALA A 30 -0.28 0.52 -4.41
CA ALA A 30 -1.32 0.50 -3.40
C ALA A 30 -1.06 1.55 -2.33
N TYR A 31 0.17 1.64 -1.88
CA TYR A 31 0.55 2.62 -0.87
C TYR A 31 0.30 4.05 -1.36
N ALA A 32 0.69 4.32 -2.60
CA ALA A 32 0.50 5.65 -3.16
C ALA A 32 -0.98 6.02 -3.22
N LEU A 33 -1.83 5.08 -3.58
CA LEU A 33 -3.26 5.33 -3.64
C LEU A 33 -3.87 5.49 -2.25
N PHE A 34 -3.43 4.70 -1.29
CA PHE A 34 -3.87 4.88 0.09
C PHE A 34 -3.47 6.26 0.61
N ASP A 35 -2.25 6.67 0.30
CA ASP A 35 -1.76 7.98 0.71
C ASP A 35 -2.61 9.10 0.10
N TYR A 36 -2.97 8.95 -1.17
CA TYR A 36 -3.85 9.91 -1.83
C TYR A 36 -5.20 9.99 -1.13
N VAL A 37 -5.77 8.85 -0.77
CA VAL A 37 -7.06 8.80 -0.08
C VAL A 37 -6.97 9.52 1.27
N GLU A 38 -5.90 9.29 2.00
CA GLU A 38 -5.70 9.97 3.29
C GLU A 38 -5.57 11.48 3.11
N ALA A 39 -4.82 11.91 2.10
CA ALA A 39 -4.56 13.33 1.87
C ALA A 39 -5.80 14.07 1.42
N ASN A 40 -6.79 13.39 0.87
CA ASN A 40 -7.99 14.03 0.34
C ASN A 40 -9.17 13.97 1.31
N GLY A 41 -8.88 13.82 2.59
CA GLY A 41 -9.90 13.97 3.61
C GLY A 41 -10.86 12.81 3.77
N SER A 42 -10.44 11.64 3.36
CA SER A 42 -11.26 10.44 3.56
C SER A 42 -11.41 10.16 5.05
N THR A 43 -12.47 9.45 5.40
CA THR A 43 -12.70 9.03 6.78
C THR A 43 -11.53 8.18 7.27
N PHE A 44 -11.10 8.44 8.50
CA PHE A 44 -10.02 7.66 9.11
C PHE A 44 -10.40 6.18 9.18
N SER A 45 -9.47 5.32 8.81
CA SER A 45 -9.69 3.87 8.84
C SER A 45 -8.49 3.20 9.48
N ILE A 46 -8.72 2.50 10.58
CA ILE A 46 -7.66 1.75 11.25
C ILE A 46 -7.14 0.65 10.34
N ASP A 47 -8.03 -0.01 9.62
CA ASP A 47 -7.65 -1.08 8.69
C ASP A 47 -6.70 -0.55 7.62
N ARG A 48 -7.04 0.61 7.04
CA ARG A 48 -6.19 1.22 6.02
C ARG A 48 -4.83 1.61 6.60
N CYS A 49 -4.84 2.18 7.80
CA CYS A 49 -3.59 2.56 8.46
C CYS A 49 -2.71 1.35 8.72
N GLN A 50 -3.29 0.24 9.14
CA GLN A 50 -2.53 -0.97 9.39
C GLN A 50 -1.92 -1.52 8.11
N LYS A 51 -2.67 -1.48 7.01
CA LYS A 51 -2.15 -1.93 5.72
C LYS A 51 -1.01 -1.03 5.24
N MET A 52 -1.16 0.28 5.40
CA MET A 52 -0.10 1.21 5.01
C MET A 52 1.15 0.98 5.85
N GLU A 53 0.99 0.75 7.13
CA GLU A 53 2.13 0.51 8.01
C GLU A 53 2.86 -0.77 7.61
N ALA A 54 2.11 -1.83 7.31
CA ALA A 54 2.71 -3.09 6.88
C ALA A 54 3.48 -2.92 5.58
N MET A 55 2.89 -2.21 4.62
CA MET A 55 3.56 -1.96 3.35
C MET A 55 4.80 -1.10 3.53
N ARG A 56 4.71 -0.10 4.38
CA ARG A 56 5.85 0.79 4.62
C ARG A 56 7.01 0.02 5.23
N GLN A 57 6.72 -0.86 6.17
CA GLN A 57 7.77 -1.67 6.79
C GLN A 57 8.42 -2.60 5.77
N GLU A 58 7.62 -3.22 4.94
CA GLU A 58 8.17 -4.13 3.94
C GLU A 58 9.03 -3.39 2.93
N LEU A 59 8.53 -2.26 2.41
CA LEU A 59 9.26 -1.48 1.43
C LEU A 59 10.49 -0.83 2.05
N GLY A 60 10.36 -0.38 3.29
CA GLY A 60 11.49 0.21 4.00
C GLY A 60 12.59 -0.80 4.27
N ASN A 61 12.23 -2.02 4.62
CA ASN A 61 13.23 -3.08 4.84
C ASN A 61 14.03 -3.37 3.58
N LYS A 62 13.36 -3.33 2.43
CA LYS A 62 14.04 -3.49 1.15
C LYS A 62 15.10 -2.42 0.95
N LEU A 63 14.74 -1.17 1.24
CA LEU A 63 15.67 -0.07 1.10
C LEU A 63 16.84 -0.21 2.05
N SER A 64 16.58 -0.68 3.26
CA SER A 64 17.62 -0.88 4.25
C SER A 64 18.61 -1.96 3.85
N GLN A 65 18.15 -2.97 3.15
CA GLN A 65 19.01 -4.08 2.72
C GLN A 65 19.99 -3.69 1.63
N ILE A 66 19.69 -2.62 0.90
CA ILE A 66 20.59 -2.15 -0.15
C ILE A 66 21.85 -1.53 0.44
N ASP A 67 21.73 -0.94 1.59
CA ASP A 67 22.84 -0.33 2.28
C ASP A 67 23.75 -1.40 2.88
#